data_d2b6d6ff8b80e576fc548a699547ea2b
#
_entry.id   d2b6d6ff8b80e576fc548a699547ea2b
#
_cell.length_a   1.000
_cell.length_b   1.000
_cell.length_c   1.000
_cell.angle_alpha   90.00
_cell.angle_beta   90.00
_cell.angle_gamma   90.00
#
_symmetry.space_group_name_H-M   'P 1'
#
loop_
_entity.id
_entity.type
_entity.pdbx_description
1 polymer ?
#
loop_
_entity_poly.entity_id
_entity_poly.type
_entity_poly.pdbx_seq_one_letter_code
_entity_poly.pdbx_strand_id
1 'polypeptide(L)'
;MAINTTISLPGDKSISHRAVMLASIANGVSEITNLNDGKDVQSTIQALRACGASIDQNGEKVVITGTKLRNPDEPVDCGNSGTSARLLSGLLSSQRLQFSLTGDTSLSARPMNRIIVPLTEMGCSIESNDGLLPLTVDASNPLNGINYKMPVASAQVKSSILLAGLGAESSSNVSELNSSRDHTEIMLQDMGATILVNDNAVSYTHLRAHETLRYLVCRLLNEKK
;
A
#
# COMPACT_ATOMS: atom_id res chain seq x y z
N MET A 1 3.38 -36.48 -28.34
CA MET A 1 4.48 -35.49 -28.33
C MET A 1 4.45 -34.79 -26.99
N ALA A 2 5.50 -34.86 -26.21
CA ALA A 2 5.62 -34.04 -24.99
C ALA A 2 6.08 -32.64 -25.43
N ILE A 3 5.29 -31.61 -25.09
CA ILE A 3 5.68 -30.23 -25.30
C ILE A 3 6.60 -29.86 -24.14
N ASN A 4 7.90 -29.69 -24.42
CA ASN A 4 8.88 -29.26 -23.44
C ASN A 4 9.16 -27.77 -23.69
N THR A 5 8.39 -26.92 -23.00
CA THR A 5 8.55 -25.46 -23.11
C THR A 5 8.53 -24.85 -21.72
N THR A 6 9.31 -23.79 -21.53
CA THR A 6 9.32 -22.98 -20.31
C THR A 6 8.48 -21.74 -20.56
N ILE A 7 7.48 -21.52 -19.70
CA ILE A 7 6.65 -20.32 -19.73
C ILE A 7 7.06 -19.46 -18.54
N SER A 8 7.50 -18.24 -18.80
CA SER A 8 7.72 -17.24 -17.75
C SER A 8 6.45 -16.39 -17.61
N LEU A 9 5.93 -16.29 -16.40
CA LEU A 9 4.77 -15.45 -16.08
C LEU A 9 5.24 -14.21 -15.34
N PRO A 10 4.59 -13.04 -15.56
CA PRO A 10 4.86 -11.85 -14.76
C PRO A 10 4.44 -12.07 -13.31
N GLY A 11 5.06 -11.35 -12.39
CA GLY A 11 4.72 -11.38 -10.97
C GLY A 11 3.26 -11.01 -10.69
N ASP A 12 2.74 -11.42 -9.53
CA ASP A 12 1.39 -11.04 -9.11
C ASP A 12 1.26 -9.52 -8.98
N LYS A 13 0.19 -8.96 -9.56
CA LYS A 13 -0.07 -7.52 -9.56
C LYS A 13 -0.21 -6.97 -8.13
N SER A 14 -0.98 -7.65 -7.28
CA SER A 14 -1.26 -7.17 -5.92
C SER A 14 -0.03 -7.19 -5.03
N ILE A 15 0.84 -8.18 -5.18
CA ILE A 15 2.12 -8.26 -4.49
C ILE A 15 3.07 -7.20 -5.02
N SER A 16 3.12 -6.99 -6.33
CA SER A 16 3.97 -5.99 -6.98
C SER A 16 3.70 -4.56 -6.49
N HIS A 17 2.44 -4.16 -6.37
CA HIS A 17 2.07 -2.87 -5.78
C HIS A 17 2.67 -2.70 -4.38
N ARG A 18 2.49 -3.71 -3.52
CA ARG A 18 2.95 -3.68 -2.13
C ARG A 18 4.46 -3.70 -2.01
N ALA A 19 5.12 -4.52 -2.84
CA ALA A 19 6.58 -4.60 -2.85
C ALA A 19 7.21 -3.24 -3.14
N VAL A 20 6.72 -2.53 -4.17
CA VAL A 20 7.20 -1.19 -4.50
C VAL A 20 6.90 -0.18 -3.38
N MET A 21 5.69 -0.21 -2.83
CA MET A 21 5.28 0.68 -1.75
C MET A 21 6.12 0.49 -0.49
N LEU A 22 6.27 -0.74 -0.02
CA LEU A 22 7.00 -1.05 1.19
C LEU A 22 8.50 -0.82 1.03
N ALA A 23 9.08 -1.19 -0.13
CA ALA A 23 10.48 -0.93 -0.42
C ALA A 23 10.79 0.58 -0.45
N SER A 24 9.84 1.42 -0.86
CA SER A 24 10.04 2.88 -0.92
C SER A 24 10.19 3.54 0.45
N ILE A 25 9.67 2.92 1.51
CA ILE A 25 9.75 3.41 2.89
C ILE A 25 10.65 2.56 3.79
N ALA A 26 11.18 1.44 3.28
CA ALA A 26 12.08 0.56 4.02
C ALA A 26 13.46 1.20 4.17
N ASN A 27 14.22 0.80 5.18
CA ASN A 27 15.61 1.21 5.30
C ASN A 27 16.51 0.47 4.31
N GLY A 28 17.37 1.21 3.61
CA GLY A 28 18.38 0.67 2.73
C GLY A 28 17.89 0.47 1.29
N VAL A 29 18.51 -0.48 0.58
CA VAL A 29 18.25 -0.75 -0.84
C VAL A 29 17.53 -2.08 -0.98
N SER A 30 16.40 -2.07 -1.66
CA SER A 30 15.61 -3.25 -2.00
C SER A 30 15.76 -3.58 -3.48
N GLU A 31 15.86 -4.87 -3.78
CA GLU A 31 15.95 -5.38 -5.15
C GLU A 31 14.74 -6.27 -5.42
N ILE A 32 13.96 -5.93 -6.45
CA ILE A 32 12.76 -6.65 -6.85
C ILE A 32 12.97 -7.19 -8.26
N THR A 33 12.79 -8.50 -8.42
CA THR A 33 12.81 -9.16 -9.73
C THR A 33 11.41 -9.66 -10.08
N ASN A 34 11.13 -9.80 -11.37
CA ASN A 34 9.84 -10.27 -11.87
C ASN A 34 8.65 -9.41 -11.42
N LEU A 35 8.85 -8.09 -11.33
CA LEU A 35 7.76 -7.16 -11.03
C LEU A 35 6.72 -7.20 -12.15
N ASN A 36 5.43 -7.14 -11.79
CA ASN A 36 4.36 -7.00 -12.78
C ASN A 36 4.52 -5.65 -13.52
N ASP A 37 4.55 -5.69 -14.85
CA ASP A 37 4.77 -4.54 -15.74
C ASP A 37 3.49 -3.81 -16.14
N GLY A 38 2.34 -4.27 -15.65
CA GLY A 38 1.03 -3.69 -15.94
C GLY A 38 0.91 -2.22 -15.55
N LYS A 39 0.11 -1.47 -16.31
CA LYS A 39 -0.11 -0.03 -16.14
C LYS A 39 -0.46 0.38 -14.70
N ASP A 40 -1.21 -0.45 -13.99
CA ASP A 40 -1.59 -0.17 -12.59
C ASP A 40 -0.35 -0.09 -11.68
N VAL A 41 0.61 -1.02 -11.83
CA VAL A 41 1.86 -1.02 -11.05
C VAL A 41 2.74 0.15 -11.46
N GLN A 42 2.80 0.48 -12.76
CA GLN A 42 3.52 1.66 -13.24
C GLN A 42 2.93 2.96 -12.66
N SER A 43 1.60 3.09 -12.54
CA SER A 43 0.98 4.22 -11.84
C SER A 43 1.44 4.33 -10.39
N THR A 44 1.57 3.20 -9.67
CA THR A 44 2.12 3.20 -8.29
C THR A 44 3.58 3.68 -8.25
N ILE A 45 4.41 3.23 -9.19
CA ILE A 45 5.82 3.66 -9.27
C ILE A 45 5.92 5.17 -9.52
N GLN A 46 5.14 5.69 -10.47
CA GLN A 46 5.13 7.13 -10.76
C GLN A 46 4.62 7.95 -9.58
N ALA A 47 3.57 7.49 -8.92
CA ALA A 47 3.04 8.11 -7.71
C ALA A 47 4.09 8.22 -6.59
N LEU A 48 4.84 7.14 -6.34
CA LEU A 48 5.88 7.13 -5.34
C LEU A 48 7.09 8.01 -5.73
N ARG A 49 7.46 8.03 -7.01
CA ARG A 49 8.48 8.96 -7.52
C ARG A 49 8.08 10.42 -7.33
N ALA A 50 6.81 10.77 -7.55
CA ALA A 50 6.29 12.11 -7.27
C ALA A 50 6.42 12.49 -5.79
N CYS A 51 6.34 11.49 -4.89
CA CYS A 51 6.58 11.65 -3.46
C CYS A 51 8.06 11.53 -3.06
N GLY A 52 8.99 11.51 -4.02
CA GLY A 52 10.43 11.51 -3.77
C GLY A 52 11.08 10.13 -3.60
N ALA A 53 10.38 9.04 -3.90
CA ALA A 53 10.98 7.71 -3.87
C ALA A 53 12.04 7.54 -4.99
N SER A 54 13.18 6.94 -4.64
CA SER A 54 14.24 6.59 -5.58
C SER A 54 14.01 5.18 -6.11
N ILE A 55 13.53 5.08 -7.34
CA ILE A 55 13.15 3.83 -7.99
C ILE A 55 13.80 3.74 -9.36
N ASP A 56 14.72 2.81 -9.53
CA ASP A 56 15.41 2.54 -10.79
C ASP A 56 14.90 1.23 -11.40
N GLN A 57 14.46 1.30 -12.65
CA GLN A 57 13.97 0.15 -13.42
C GLN A 57 14.98 -0.19 -14.52
N ASN A 58 15.64 -1.35 -14.40
CA ASN A 58 16.63 -1.84 -15.36
C ASN A 58 16.22 -3.24 -15.84
N GLY A 59 15.49 -3.30 -16.96
CA GLY A 59 14.98 -4.57 -17.49
C GLY A 59 14.01 -5.24 -16.49
N GLU A 60 14.29 -6.50 -16.14
CA GLU A 60 13.46 -7.27 -15.20
C GLU A 60 13.71 -6.95 -13.71
N LYS A 61 14.70 -6.09 -13.45
CA LYS A 61 15.13 -5.74 -12.10
C LYS A 61 14.72 -4.32 -11.76
N VAL A 62 14.10 -4.15 -10.59
CA VAL A 62 13.77 -2.85 -10.02
C VAL A 62 14.55 -2.69 -8.72
N VAL A 63 15.32 -1.61 -8.63
CA VAL A 63 16.11 -1.25 -7.44
C VAL A 63 15.45 -0.04 -6.80
N ILE A 64 15.14 -0.15 -5.52
CA ILE A 64 14.47 0.91 -4.75
C ILE A 64 15.32 1.24 -3.55
N THR A 65 15.74 2.50 -3.45
CA THR A 65 16.36 3.01 -2.23
C THR A 65 15.27 3.61 -1.37
N GLY A 66 15.04 3.00 -0.22
CA GLY A 66 14.05 3.47 0.73
C GLY A 66 14.41 4.83 1.29
N THR A 67 13.43 5.70 1.40
CA THR A 67 13.62 7.10 1.84
C THR A 67 12.40 7.57 2.61
N LYS A 68 12.56 8.66 3.35
CA LYS A 68 11.40 9.41 3.86
C LYS A 68 10.73 10.10 2.69
N LEU A 69 9.49 9.73 2.42
CA LEU A 69 8.70 10.37 1.38
C LEU A 69 8.38 11.83 1.76
N ARG A 70 8.14 12.65 0.76
CA ARG A 70 7.79 14.06 0.90
C ARG A 70 6.43 14.37 0.25
N ASN A 71 5.86 15.51 0.59
CA ASN A 71 4.67 16.00 -0.09
C ASN A 71 4.95 16.08 -1.61
N PRO A 72 4.06 15.56 -2.45
CA PRO A 72 4.17 15.75 -3.88
C PRO A 72 3.88 17.21 -4.25
N ASP A 73 4.57 17.71 -5.28
CA ASP A 73 4.40 19.10 -5.74
C ASP A 73 3.08 19.27 -6.52
N GLU A 74 2.57 18.19 -7.12
CA GLU A 74 1.35 18.15 -7.94
C GLU A 74 0.44 17.00 -7.49
N PRO A 75 -0.85 17.02 -7.85
CA PRO A 75 -1.74 15.89 -7.59
C PRO A 75 -1.19 14.59 -8.17
N VAL A 76 -1.23 13.54 -7.36
CA VAL A 76 -0.71 12.22 -7.72
C VAL A 76 -1.74 11.48 -8.57
N ASP A 77 -1.40 11.22 -9.83
CA ASP A 77 -2.24 10.47 -10.74
C ASP A 77 -2.11 8.95 -10.52
N CYS A 78 -3.21 8.31 -10.16
CA CYS A 78 -3.31 6.86 -9.99
C CYS A 78 -3.75 6.14 -11.28
N GLY A 79 -3.95 6.85 -12.39
CA GLY A 79 -4.44 6.29 -13.65
C GLY A 79 -5.79 5.59 -13.47
N ASN A 80 -5.89 4.32 -13.88
CA ASN A 80 -7.07 3.48 -13.62
C ASN A 80 -6.92 2.58 -12.37
N SER A 81 -5.85 2.75 -11.60
CA SER A 81 -5.51 1.83 -10.52
C SER A 81 -6.22 2.15 -9.20
N GLY A 82 -7.35 1.50 -8.93
CA GLY A 82 -8.00 1.55 -7.63
C GLY A 82 -7.15 0.97 -6.49
N THR A 83 -6.19 0.09 -6.79
CA THR A 83 -5.23 -0.41 -5.82
C THR A 83 -4.27 0.70 -5.43
N SER A 84 -3.69 1.41 -6.41
CA SER A 84 -2.80 2.55 -6.13
C SER A 84 -3.51 3.60 -5.27
N ALA A 85 -4.69 4.07 -5.68
CA ALA A 85 -5.40 5.10 -4.95
C ALA A 85 -5.68 4.71 -3.49
N ARG A 86 -6.19 3.50 -3.25
CA ARG A 86 -6.56 3.07 -1.89
C ARG A 86 -5.37 2.76 -1.00
N LEU A 87 -4.35 2.08 -1.51
CA LEU A 87 -3.18 1.72 -0.71
C LEU A 87 -2.27 2.93 -0.46
N LEU A 88 -2.08 3.79 -1.48
CA LEU A 88 -1.30 5.02 -1.31
C LEU A 88 -1.96 5.98 -0.30
N SER A 89 -3.29 6.04 -0.25
CA SER A 89 -3.96 6.82 0.80
C SER A 89 -3.49 6.42 2.20
N GLY A 90 -3.39 5.12 2.49
CA GLY A 90 -2.87 4.65 3.77
C GLY A 90 -1.37 4.89 3.93
N LEU A 91 -0.56 4.52 2.92
CA LEU A 91 0.89 4.62 2.98
C LEU A 91 1.37 6.07 3.15
N LEU A 92 0.86 7.00 2.33
CA LEU A 92 1.27 8.40 2.39
C LEU A 92 0.80 9.07 3.69
N SER A 93 -0.36 8.65 4.21
CA SER A 93 -0.82 9.10 5.54
C SER A 93 0.11 8.64 6.65
N SER A 94 0.66 7.41 6.59
CA SER A 94 1.66 6.94 7.57
C SER A 94 2.93 7.78 7.60
N GLN A 95 3.25 8.44 6.49
CA GLN A 95 4.41 9.33 6.34
C GLN A 95 4.11 10.78 6.75
N ARG A 96 2.89 11.05 7.25
CA ARG A 96 2.40 12.38 7.67
C ARG A 96 2.44 13.42 6.54
N LEU A 97 2.00 13.02 5.35
CA LEU A 97 2.03 13.88 4.16
C LEU A 97 0.70 14.57 3.92
N GLN A 98 0.79 15.66 3.17
CA GLN A 98 -0.33 16.34 2.52
C GLN A 98 -0.26 16.02 1.01
N PHE A 99 -1.34 15.51 0.45
CA PHE A 99 -1.37 15.08 -0.95
C PHE A 99 -2.77 15.08 -1.53
N SER A 100 -2.88 15.17 -2.84
CA SER A 100 -4.12 14.92 -3.57
C SER A 100 -3.96 13.72 -4.50
N LEU A 101 -4.96 12.84 -4.55
CA LEU A 101 -5.01 11.71 -5.46
C LEU A 101 -6.06 11.96 -6.55
N THR A 102 -5.65 11.71 -7.79
CA THR A 102 -6.51 11.76 -8.98
C THR A 102 -6.48 10.44 -9.72
N GLY A 103 -7.25 10.34 -10.78
CA GLY A 103 -7.26 9.20 -11.67
C GLY A 103 -8.07 9.46 -12.93
N ASP A 104 -8.11 8.48 -13.82
CA ASP A 104 -8.91 8.60 -15.03
C ASP A 104 -10.44 8.62 -14.74
N THR A 105 -11.24 8.83 -15.76
CA THR A 105 -12.70 8.90 -15.64
C THR A 105 -13.28 7.63 -15.01
N SER A 106 -12.73 6.45 -15.32
CA SER A 106 -13.20 5.18 -14.76
C SER A 106 -12.88 5.04 -13.28
N LEU A 107 -11.68 5.42 -12.85
CA LEU A 107 -11.28 5.39 -11.45
C LEU A 107 -12.04 6.45 -10.65
N SER A 108 -12.22 7.64 -11.21
CA SER A 108 -12.94 8.75 -10.56
C SER A 108 -14.41 8.45 -10.29
N ALA A 109 -15.01 7.50 -11.03
CA ALA A 109 -16.37 7.03 -10.77
C ALA A 109 -16.47 5.95 -9.67
N ARG A 110 -15.33 5.47 -9.12
CA ARG A 110 -15.33 4.40 -8.10
C ARG A 110 -15.38 4.98 -6.69
N PRO A 111 -16.27 4.46 -5.80
CA PRO A 111 -16.40 4.97 -4.44
C PRO A 111 -15.12 4.75 -3.62
N MET A 112 -14.72 5.80 -2.88
CA MET A 112 -13.58 5.82 -1.98
C MET A 112 -13.99 5.90 -0.50
N ASN A 113 -15.29 6.01 -0.19
CA ASN A 113 -15.80 6.10 1.18
C ASN A 113 -15.30 4.97 2.09
N ARG A 114 -15.06 3.77 1.53
CA ARG A 114 -14.57 2.62 2.31
C ARG A 114 -13.18 2.84 2.91
N ILE A 115 -12.36 3.73 2.34
CA ILE A 115 -11.07 4.10 2.91
C ILE A 115 -11.11 5.47 3.58
N ILE A 116 -11.97 6.38 3.13
CA ILE A 116 -12.14 7.71 3.73
C ILE A 116 -12.54 7.55 5.21
N VAL A 117 -13.59 6.76 5.49
CA VAL A 117 -14.10 6.58 6.85
C VAL A 117 -12.99 6.12 7.81
N PRO A 118 -12.32 4.97 7.63
CA PRO A 118 -11.32 4.53 8.59
C PRO A 118 -10.10 5.46 8.67
N LEU A 119 -9.64 6.06 7.58
CA LEU A 119 -8.51 6.98 7.63
C LEU A 119 -8.87 8.29 8.37
N THR A 120 -10.11 8.76 8.25
CA THR A 120 -10.61 9.90 9.03
C THR A 120 -10.70 9.55 10.52
N GLU A 121 -11.16 8.35 10.87
CA GLU A 121 -11.15 7.85 12.26
C GLU A 121 -9.72 7.74 12.82
N MET A 122 -8.72 7.46 11.96
CA MET A 122 -7.31 7.46 12.34
C MET A 122 -6.73 8.87 12.53
N GLY A 123 -7.43 9.92 12.11
CA GLY A 123 -7.02 11.33 12.30
C GLY A 123 -6.64 12.07 11.02
N CYS A 124 -6.81 11.48 9.83
CA CYS A 124 -6.64 12.22 8.58
C CYS A 124 -7.80 13.21 8.36
N SER A 125 -7.49 14.40 7.85
CA SER A 125 -8.48 15.28 7.23
C SER A 125 -8.57 14.94 5.75
N ILE A 126 -9.77 14.54 5.28
CA ILE A 126 -9.96 14.09 3.89
C ILE A 126 -11.13 14.84 3.26
N GLU A 127 -10.83 15.54 2.17
CA GLU A 127 -11.83 16.14 1.30
C GLU A 127 -12.01 15.27 0.04
N SER A 128 -13.25 15.15 -0.43
CA SER A 128 -13.59 14.35 -1.60
C SER A 128 -14.80 14.95 -2.33
N ASN A 129 -14.97 14.59 -3.58
CA ASN A 129 -16.18 14.90 -4.33
C ASN A 129 -17.21 13.78 -4.10
N ASP A 130 -18.09 13.94 -3.10
CA ASP A 130 -19.11 12.96 -2.71
C ASP A 130 -18.55 11.54 -2.49
N GLY A 131 -17.36 11.42 -1.88
CA GLY A 131 -16.70 10.14 -1.66
C GLY A 131 -16.05 9.55 -2.91
N LEU A 132 -15.83 10.35 -3.93
CA LEU A 132 -15.12 10.03 -5.17
C LEU A 132 -13.80 10.79 -5.26
N LEU A 133 -12.96 10.47 -6.26
CA LEU A 133 -11.79 11.28 -6.58
C LEU A 133 -12.20 12.63 -7.21
N PRO A 134 -11.38 13.68 -7.03
CA PRO A 134 -10.11 13.69 -6.32
C PRO A 134 -10.27 13.55 -4.82
N LEU A 135 -9.27 12.92 -4.14
CA LEU A 135 -9.15 12.96 -2.69
C LEU A 135 -8.02 13.91 -2.31
N THR A 136 -8.32 14.90 -1.50
CA THR A 136 -7.29 15.74 -0.86
C THR A 136 -7.15 15.30 0.60
N VAL A 137 -5.96 14.87 0.97
CA VAL A 137 -5.67 14.28 2.28
C VAL A 137 -4.63 15.12 3.00
N ASP A 138 -4.93 15.53 4.21
CA ASP A 138 -3.99 16.08 5.17
C ASP A 138 -3.81 15.08 6.32
N ALA A 139 -2.63 14.48 6.38
CA ALA A 139 -2.19 13.57 7.44
C ALA A 139 -1.00 14.15 8.22
N SER A 140 -0.79 15.46 8.23
CA SER A 140 0.32 16.12 8.95
C SER A 140 0.27 15.93 10.47
N ASN A 141 -0.91 15.69 11.02
CA ASN A 141 -1.09 15.36 12.43
C ASN A 141 -0.77 13.87 12.71
N PRO A 142 -0.41 13.54 13.95
CA PRO A 142 -0.23 12.15 14.36
C PRO A 142 -1.48 11.31 14.13
N LEU A 143 -1.30 10.12 13.54
CA LEU A 143 -2.39 9.16 13.38
C LEU A 143 -2.56 8.34 14.65
N ASN A 144 -3.79 7.98 14.96
CA ASN A 144 -4.12 7.04 16.02
C ASN A 144 -4.52 5.67 15.43
N GLY A 145 -4.24 4.61 16.18
CA GLY A 145 -4.79 3.31 15.86
C GLY A 145 -6.29 3.26 16.09
N ILE A 146 -6.98 2.38 15.36
CA ILE A 146 -8.43 2.22 15.44
C ILE A 146 -8.85 0.76 15.64
N ASN A 147 -10.04 0.56 16.20
CA ASN A 147 -10.74 -0.72 16.18
C ASN A 147 -11.80 -0.68 15.09
N TYR A 148 -11.48 -1.18 13.90
CA TYR A 148 -12.34 -1.05 12.74
C TYR A 148 -12.96 -2.39 12.32
N LYS A 149 -14.28 -2.48 12.40
CA LYS A 149 -15.04 -3.60 11.88
C LYS A 149 -15.47 -3.28 10.45
N MET A 150 -14.86 -3.94 9.47
CA MET A 150 -15.20 -3.71 8.07
C MET A 150 -16.62 -4.17 7.76
N PRO A 151 -17.49 -3.31 7.23
CA PRO A 151 -18.86 -3.68 6.85
C PRO A 151 -18.90 -4.68 5.69
N VAL A 152 -17.88 -4.67 4.84
CA VAL A 152 -17.69 -5.60 3.72
C VAL A 152 -16.23 -5.97 3.64
N ALA A 153 -15.93 -7.27 3.53
CA ALA A 153 -14.58 -7.78 3.37
C ALA A 153 -13.88 -7.16 2.16
N SER A 154 -12.71 -6.58 2.37
CA SER A 154 -11.93 -5.91 1.33
C SER A 154 -10.45 -5.88 1.67
N ALA A 155 -9.66 -6.64 0.93
CA ALA A 155 -8.20 -6.62 1.09
C ALA A 155 -7.59 -5.23 0.87
N GLN A 156 -8.19 -4.38 0.03
CA GLN A 156 -7.67 -3.02 -0.21
C GLN A 156 -7.93 -2.09 0.97
N VAL A 157 -9.11 -2.17 1.59
CA VAL A 157 -9.44 -1.37 2.79
C VAL A 157 -8.58 -1.81 3.96
N LYS A 158 -8.49 -3.12 4.21
CA LYS A 158 -7.61 -3.69 5.23
C LYS A 158 -6.16 -3.23 5.03
N SER A 159 -5.63 -3.36 3.81
CA SER A 159 -4.28 -2.90 3.48
C SER A 159 -4.09 -1.41 3.72
N SER A 160 -5.05 -0.57 3.37
CA SER A 160 -4.97 0.88 3.59
C SER A 160 -4.83 1.21 5.08
N ILE A 161 -5.65 0.56 5.93
CA ILE A 161 -5.59 0.75 7.39
C ILE A 161 -4.26 0.26 7.96
N LEU A 162 -3.80 -0.93 7.54
CA LEU A 162 -2.53 -1.48 8.00
C LEU A 162 -1.33 -0.61 7.58
N LEU A 163 -1.32 -0.09 6.35
CA LEU A 163 -0.28 0.82 5.87
C LEU A 163 -0.32 2.16 6.62
N ALA A 164 -1.49 2.72 6.89
CA ALA A 164 -1.62 3.92 7.71
C ALA A 164 -1.14 3.68 9.15
N GLY A 165 -1.42 2.48 9.67
CA GLY A 165 -0.97 2.01 10.98
C GLY A 165 0.55 2.02 11.17
N LEU A 166 1.35 1.97 10.09
CA LEU A 166 2.82 2.09 10.18
C LEU A 166 3.27 3.42 10.82
N GLY A 167 2.48 4.48 10.67
CA GLY A 167 2.75 5.80 11.24
C GLY A 167 1.87 6.18 12.43
N ALA A 168 1.00 5.28 12.90
CA ALA A 168 0.08 5.55 14.00
C ALA A 168 0.77 5.45 15.36
N GLU A 169 0.30 6.21 16.35
CA GLU A 169 0.86 6.24 17.71
C GLU A 169 0.34 5.11 18.61
N SER A 170 -0.70 4.41 18.18
CA SER A 170 -1.29 3.29 18.88
C SER A 170 -1.65 2.14 17.94
N SER A 171 -1.90 0.96 18.50
CA SER A 171 -2.25 -0.24 17.75
C SER A 171 -3.62 -0.12 17.07
N SER A 172 -3.75 -0.74 15.89
CA SER A 172 -5.02 -0.89 15.19
C SER A 172 -5.47 -2.35 15.21
N ASN A 173 -6.77 -2.55 15.28
CA ASN A 173 -7.40 -3.85 15.11
C ASN A 173 -8.43 -3.76 13.99
N VAL A 174 -8.29 -4.63 12.99
CA VAL A 174 -9.20 -4.69 11.83
C VAL A 174 -9.86 -6.04 11.81
N SER A 175 -11.19 -6.07 11.86
CA SER A 175 -11.96 -7.30 11.75
C SER A 175 -12.81 -7.31 10.48
N GLU A 176 -12.94 -8.47 9.86
CA GLU A 176 -13.73 -8.71 8.65
C GLU A 176 -14.66 -9.91 8.84
N LEU A 177 -15.83 -9.87 8.21
CA LEU A 177 -16.82 -10.94 8.30
C LEU A 177 -16.36 -12.22 7.57
N ASN A 178 -15.65 -12.06 6.47
CA ASN A 178 -15.08 -13.14 5.69
C ASN A 178 -13.63 -12.80 5.38
N SER A 179 -12.74 -13.79 5.40
CA SER A 179 -11.32 -13.59 5.12
C SER A 179 -11.11 -13.04 3.72
N SER A 180 -10.36 -11.96 3.61
CA SER A 180 -9.85 -11.41 2.36
C SER A 180 -8.36 -11.75 2.19
N ARG A 181 -7.76 -11.44 1.02
CA ARG A 181 -6.33 -11.68 0.78
C ARG A 181 -5.46 -10.99 1.83
N ASP A 182 -4.41 -11.66 2.26
CA ASP A 182 -3.52 -11.34 3.38
C ASP A 182 -2.11 -10.89 2.96
N HIS A 183 -1.94 -10.51 1.68
CA HIS A 183 -0.62 -10.14 1.14
C HIS A 183 0.07 -9.02 1.94
N THR A 184 -0.67 -8.05 2.47
CA THR A 184 -0.09 -6.95 3.26
C THR A 184 0.40 -7.45 4.61
N GLU A 185 -0.38 -8.28 5.26
CA GLU A 185 -0.07 -8.87 6.57
C GLU A 185 1.22 -9.68 6.48
N ILE A 186 1.28 -10.61 5.51
CA ILE A 186 2.45 -11.48 5.30
C ILE A 186 3.69 -10.64 5.01
N MET A 187 3.60 -9.69 4.06
CA MET A 187 4.76 -8.87 3.67
C MET A 187 5.24 -8.00 4.82
N LEU A 188 4.34 -7.42 5.60
CA LEU A 188 4.71 -6.62 6.77
C LEU A 188 5.34 -7.48 7.88
N GLN A 189 4.82 -8.70 8.12
CA GLN A 189 5.42 -9.65 9.06
C GLN A 189 6.83 -10.05 8.64
N ASP A 190 7.04 -10.35 7.36
CA ASP A 190 8.36 -10.69 6.80
C ASP A 190 9.36 -9.53 6.93
N MET A 191 8.86 -8.29 6.91
CA MET A 191 9.66 -7.08 7.12
C MET A 191 9.86 -6.73 8.61
N GLY A 192 9.36 -7.54 9.53
CA GLY A 192 9.55 -7.41 10.97
C GLY A 192 8.44 -6.65 11.71
N ALA A 193 7.32 -6.35 11.05
CA ALA A 193 6.17 -5.76 11.73
C ALA A 193 5.48 -6.79 12.65
N THR A 194 5.06 -6.36 13.83
CA THR A 194 4.30 -7.21 14.74
C THR A 194 2.83 -7.21 14.35
N ILE A 195 2.41 -8.25 13.64
CA ILE A 195 1.02 -8.46 13.22
C ILE A 195 0.51 -9.76 13.80
N LEU A 196 -0.61 -9.70 14.51
CA LEU A 196 -1.33 -10.86 15.04
C LEU A 196 -2.57 -11.09 14.18
N VAL A 197 -2.70 -12.28 13.64
CA VAL A 197 -3.86 -12.71 12.86
C VAL A 197 -4.62 -13.74 13.67
N ASN A 198 -5.89 -13.45 14.01
CA ASN A 198 -6.81 -14.37 14.66
C ASN A 198 -8.01 -14.58 13.75
N ASP A 199 -8.47 -15.78 13.54
CA ASP A 199 -9.51 -16.30 12.63
C ASP A 199 -10.27 -15.31 11.72
N ASN A 200 -10.72 -14.16 12.21
CA ASN A 200 -11.38 -13.09 11.43
C ASN A 200 -10.96 -11.68 11.85
N ALA A 201 -9.89 -11.54 12.61
CA ALA A 201 -9.38 -10.24 13.04
C ALA A 201 -7.87 -10.16 12.84
N VAL A 202 -7.41 -9.07 12.28
CA VAL A 202 -5.99 -8.74 12.18
C VAL A 202 -5.72 -7.63 13.17
N SER A 203 -5.00 -7.96 14.23
CA SER A 203 -4.49 -6.96 15.18
C SER A 203 -3.10 -6.55 14.76
N TYR A 204 -2.92 -5.29 14.50
CA TYR A 204 -1.63 -4.68 14.26
C TYR A 204 -1.17 -4.01 15.54
N THR A 205 -0.17 -4.58 16.19
CA THR A 205 0.50 -3.93 17.30
C THR A 205 1.63 -3.08 16.76
N HIS A 206 1.61 -1.82 17.13
CA HIS A 206 2.51 -0.74 16.83
C HIS A 206 3.93 -1.18 16.44
N LEU A 207 4.40 -0.78 15.26
CA LEU A 207 5.81 -0.58 15.03
C LEU A 207 6.21 0.66 15.85
N ARG A 208 6.95 0.47 16.95
CA ARG A 208 7.58 1.60 17.62
C ARG A 208 8.39 2.38 16.59
N ALA A 209 8.40 3.70 16.69
CA ALA A 209 9.09 4.62 15.78
C ALA A 209 10.60 4.33 15.57
N HIS A 210 11.13 3.27 16.16
CA HIS A 210 12.51 2.78 16.07
C HIS A 210 12.66 1.41 15.42
N GLU A 211 11.56 0.69 15.09
CA GLU A 211 11.66 -0.56 14.34
C GLU A 211 11.49 -0.24 12.84
N THR A 212 12.61 0.09 12.24
CA THR A 212 12.72 0.29 10.80
C THR A 212 12.46 -1.02 10.06
N LEU A 213 11.53 -1.00 9.12
CA LEU A 213 11.29 -2.10 8.20
C LEU A 213 12.64 -2.57 7.61
N ARG A 214 12.96 -3.84 7.80
CA ARG A 214 14.20 -4.43 7.30
C ARG A 214 14.09 -4.69 5.79
N TYR A 215 15.22 -4.92 5.15
CA TYR A 215 15.36 -5.24 3.74
C TYR A 215 14.25 -6.14 3.18
N LEU A 216 13.61 -5.71 2.10
CA LEU A 216 12.79 -6.57 1.30
C LEU A 216 13.66 -7.20 0.19
N VAL A 217 14.20 -8.40 0.42
CA VAL A 217 14.68 -9.24 -0.67
C VAL A 217 13.47 -10.00 -1.19
N CYS A 218 12.70 -9.38 -2.06
CA CYS A 218 11.52 -10.01 -2.63
C CYS A 218 11.90 -10.75 -3.92
N ARG A 219 12.19 -12.04 -3.81
CA ARG A 219 11.90 -12.94 -4.91
C ARG A 219 10.39 -13.13 -4.93
N LEU A 220 9.71 -12.48 -5.86
CA LEU A 220 8.29 -12.76 -6.12
C LEU A 220 8.21 -14.16 -6.75
N LEU A 221 8.29 -15.18 -5.91
CA LEU A 221 8.08 -16.57 -6.32
C LEU A 221 6.58 -16.77 -6.53
N ASN A 222 6.22 -17.15 -7.75
CA ASN A 222 4.91 -17.71 -8.09
C ASN A 222 4.78 -19.11 -7.45
N GLU A 223 4.69 -19.22 -6.14
CA GLU A 223 4.24 -20.42 -5.48
C GLU A 223 2.76 -20.28 -5.11
N LYS A 224 1.90 -20.68 -6.06
CA LYS A 224 0.58 -21.17 -5.70
C LYS A 224 0.75 -22.56 -5.11
N LYS A 225 0.53 -22.68 -3.80
CA LYS A 225 0.08 -23.95 -3.22
C LYS A 225 -1.40 -24.13 -3.45
#